data_72358a271f06e5db6033b66c178297d3
#
_entry.id   72358a271f06e5db6033b66c178297d3
#
_cell.length_a   1.000
_cell.length_b   1.000
_cell.length_c   1.000
_cell.angle_alpha   90.00
_cell.angle_beta   90.00
_cell.angle_gamma   90.00
#
_symmetry.space_group_name_H-M   'P 1'
#
loop_
_entity.id
_entity.type
_entity.pdbx_description
1 polymer ?
#
loop_
_entity_poly.entity_id
_entity_poly.type
_entity_poly.pdbx_seq_one_letter_code
_entity_poly.pdbx_strand_id
1 'polypeptide(L)'
;MPAELTPMMRQYMEVKEKYKDCILFYRLGDFYEMFFEDALLASRELEIVLTGRDCGLEERAPMCGVPYHAVEIYASKLIEKGYKVAICEQMTDPKESKGLVEREVIRVMTPGTVIEESMLSERKNNYIVSVFLRDSDLGLAYCDVSTGAFYVYEYSGEKYTAELMD
;
A
#
# COMPACT_ATOMS: atom_id res chain seq x y z
N MET A 1 6.98 5.17 35.69
CA MET A 1 5.95 5.76 34.83
C MET A 1 5.45 4.67 33.94
N PRO A 2 4.17 4.58 33.59
CA PRO A 2 3.74 3.60 32.60
C PRO A 2 4.51 3.86 31.31
N ALA A 3 4.96 2.80 30.67
CA ALA A 3 5.65 2.87 29.38
C ALA A 3 4.68 3.43 28.33
N GLU A 4 5.01 4.53 27.69
CA GLU A 4 4.21 5.16 26.67
C GLU A 4 4.96 5.19 25.34
N LEU A 5 4.23 4.99 24.26
CA LEU A 5 4.77 5.12 22.91
C LEU A 5 5.40 6.50 22.69
N THR A 6 6.54 6.53 22.00
CA THR A 6 7.16 7.78 21.56
C THR A 6 6.18 8.58 20.68
N PRO A 7 6.31 9.93 20.63
CA PRO A 7 5.43 10.77 19.79
C PRO A 7 5.39 10.32 18.32
N MET A 8 6.55 9.94 17.75
CA MET A 8 6.66 9.42 16.39
C MET A 8 5.90 8.11 16.22
N MET A 9 6.00 7.19 17.18
CA MET A 9 5.33 5.91 17.10
C MET A 9 3.80 6.04 17.28
N ARG A 10 3.34 7.01 18.09
CA ARG A 10 1.91 7.34 18.16
C ARG A 10 1.38 7.84 16.81
N GLN A 11 2.11 8.77 16.18
CA GLN A 11 1.76 9.25 14.83
C GLN A 11 1.71 8.11 13.80
N TYR A 12 2.69 7.19 13.85
CA TYR A 12 2.68 6.00 12.99
C TYR A 12 1.40 5.17 13.18
N MET A 13 1.03 4.88 14.43
CA MET A 13 -0.15 4.08 14.73
C MET A 13 -1.46 4.77 14.29
N GLU A 14 -1.54 6.09 14.42
CA GLU A 14 -2.70 6.87 13.95
C GLU A 14 -2.85 6.81 12.42
N VAL A 15 -1.73 6.86 11.70
CA VAL A 15 -1.74 6.70 10.24
C VAL A 15 -2.11 5.27 9.88
N LYS A 16 -1.47 4.28 10.51
CA LYS A 16 -1.72 2.85 10.25
C LYS A 16 -3.18 2.45 10.49
N GLU A 17 -3.83 3.02 11.50
CA GLU A 17 -5.24 2.76 11.79
C GLU A 17 -6.16 3.11 10.62
N LYS A 18 -5.81 4.13 9.82
CA LYS A 18 -6.56 4.53 8.62
C LYS A 18 -6.27 3.64 7.40
N TYR A 19 -5.13 2.95 7.41
CA TYR A 19 -4.63 2.14 6.30
C TYR A 19 -4.29 0.71 6.75
N LYS A 20 -5.19 0.08 7.52
CA LYS A 20 -4.99 -1.24 8.14
C LYS A 20 -4.69 -2.35 7.14
N ASP A 21 -5.26 -2.26 5.96
CA ASP A 21 -5.15 -3.25 4.88
C ASP A 21 -3.95 -3.01 3.95
N CYS A 22 -3.15 -1.98 4.22
CA CYS A 22 -1.95 -1.64 3.46
C CYS A 22 -0.68 -1.88 4.29
N ILE A 23 0.41 -2.29 3.67
CA ILE A 23 1.75 -2.21 4.25
C ILE A 23 2.15 -0.73 4.22
N LEU A 24 2.39 -0.13 5.39
CA LEU A 24 2.67 1.30 5.53
C LEU A 24 4.17 1.57 5.40
N PHE A 25 4.57 2.20 4.30
CA PHE A 25 5.91 2.73 4.09
C PHE A 25 5.99 4.13 4.67
N TYR A 26 6.59 4.25 5.84
CA TYR A 26 6.58 5.47 6.64
C TYR A 26 7.93 6.20 6.55
N ARG A 27 7.96 7.40 5.95
CA ARG A 27 9.19 8.14 5.71
C ARG A 27 9.85 8.62 6.99
N LEU A 28 11.11 8.24 7.17
CA LEU A 28 11.99 8.68 8.26
C LEU A 28 13.37 8.98 7.70
N GLY A 29 13.64 10.27 7.48
CA GLY A 29 14.89 10.70 6.85
C GLY A 29 15.06 10.11 5.45
N ASP A 30 16.14 9.36 5.23
CA ASP A 30 16.46 8.77 3.93
C ASP A 30 15.87 7.37 3.71
N PHE A 31 15.00 6.92 4.63
CA PHE A 31 14.37 5.61 4.55
C PHE A 31 12.85 5.70 4.59
N TYR A 32 12.20 4.68 4.01
CA TYR A 32 10.86 4.27 4.39
C TYR A 32 10.98 3.11 5.35
N GLU A 33 10.49 3.30 6.56
CA GLU A 33 10.50 2.28 7.59
C GLU A 33 9.10 1.69 7.78
N MET A 34 9.04 0.40 8.04
CA MET A 34 7.86 -0.37 8.37
C MET A 34 8.01 -0.89 9.79
N PHE A 35 6.91 -0.95 10.54
CA PHE A 35 6.94 -1.37 11.95
C PHE A 35 5.91 -2.45 12.23
N PHE A 36 6.09 -3.15 13.35
CA PHE A 36 5.22 -4.19 13.86
C PHE A 36 4.92 -5.28 12.81
N GLU A 37 3.64 -5.59 12.60
CA GLU A 37 3.21 -6.61 11.64
C GLU A 37 3.64 -6.31 10.21
N ASP A 38 3.63 -5.02 9.81
CA ASP A 38 4.11 -4.63 8.48
C ASP A 38 5.60 -4.93 8.31
N ALA A 39 6.40 -4.74 9.36
CA ALA A 39 7.83 -5.07 9.33
C ALA A 39 8.08 -6.57 9.23
N LEU A 40 7.34 -7.38 9.99
CA LEU A 40 7.42 -8.84 9.94
C LEU A 40 7.05 -9.37 8.57
N LEU A 41 5.97 -8.84 7.99
CA LEU A 41 5.53 -9.21 6.66
C LEU A 41 6.52 -8.76 5.58
N ALA A 42 6.84 -7.47 5.54
CA ALA A 42 7.70 -6.89 4.53
C ALA A 42 9.13 -7.47 4.56
N SER A 43 9.70 -7.70 5.74
CA SER A 43 11.04 -8.30 5.83
C SER A 43 11.11 -9.69 5.20
N ARG A 44 10.07 -10.50 5.40
CA ARG A 44 9.95 -11.83 4.80
C ARG A 44 9.73 -11.75 3.29
N GLU A 45 8.77 -10.93 2.84
CA GLU A 45 8.37 -10.88 1.44
C GLU A 45 9.41 -10.20 0.54
N LEU A 46 10.17 -9.26 1.09
CA LEU A 46 11.22 -8.51 0.39
C LEU A 46 12.62 -9.07 0.62
N GLU A 47 12.77 -10.06 1.53
CA GLU A 47 14.05 -10.65 1.93
C GLU A 47 15.03 -9.60 2.47
N ILE A 48 14.52 -8.63 3.26
CA ILE A 48 15.32 -7.59 3.90
C ILE A 48 15.44 -7.83 5.41
N VAL A 49 16.47 -7.22 6.01
CA VAL A 49 16.80 -7.41 7.41
C VAL A 49 15.69 -6.89 8.30
N LEU A 50 15.19 -7.75 9.20
CA LEU A 50 14.34 -7.38 10.31
C LEU A 50 15.23 -6.96 11.49
N THR A 51 14.95 -5.81 12.05
CA THR A 51 15.61 -5.26 13.24
C THR A 51 14.57 -4.76 14.24
N GLY A 52 14.96 -3.96 15.21
CA GLY A 52 14.03 -3.38 16.17
C GLY A 52 14.35 -1.92 16.45
N ARG A 53 13.32 -1.14 16.70
CA ARG A 53 13.42 0.28 17.07
C ARG A 53 12.85 0.52 18.46
N ASP A 54 13.47 1.39 19.22
CA ASP A 54 12.91 1.86 20.48
C ASP A 54 11.60 2.61 20.19
N CYS A 55 10.53 2.16 20.81
CA CYS A 55 9.20 2.72 20.66
C CYS A 55 8.64 3.36 21.95
N GLY A 56 9.44 3.38 23.03
CA GLY A 56 9.03 3.85 24.36
C GLY A 56 8.45 2.76 25.27
N LEU A 57 8.28 1.55 24.77
CA LEU A 57 7.89 0.37 25.53
C LEU A 57 9.12 -0.43 25.96
N GLU A 58 8.95 -1.40 26.86
CA GLU A 58 10.04 -2.30 27.29
C GLU A 58 10.61 -3.10 26.11
N GLU A 59 9.73 -3.57 25.22
CA GLU A 59 10.12 -4.28 24.01
C GLU A 59 10.28 -3.32 22.83
N ARG A 60 11.33 -3.56 22.03
CA ARG A 60 11.54 -2.80 20.79
C ARG A 60 10.51 -3.21 19.76
N ALA A 61 9.96 -2.23 19.05
CA ALA A 61 9.09 -2.51 17.91
C ALA A 61 9.88 -3.20 16.79
N PRO A 62 9.43 -4.36 16.26
CA PRO A 62 9.98 -4.92 15.03
C PRO A 62 9.99 -3.84 13.94
N MET A 63 11.10 -3.75 13.20
CA MET A 63 11.29 -2.74 12.16
C MET A 63 12.12 -3.29 11.01
N CYS A 64 11.74 -2.94 9.80
CA CYS A 64 12.59 -3.04 8.61
C CYS A 64 12.48 -1.74 7.80
N GLY A 65 13.37 -1.53 6.85
CA GLY A 65 13.34 -0.30 6.06
C GLY A 65 14.05 -0.45 4.74
N VAL A 66 13.69 0.43 3.81
CA VAL A 66 14.27 0.51 2.48
C VAL A 66 14.70 1.95 2.18
N PRO A 67 15.78 2.18 1.41
CA PRO A 67 16.18 3.52 1.01
C PRO A 67 15.05 4.21 0.22
N TYR A 68 14.81 5.51 0.47
CA TYR A 68 13.69 6.22 -0.14
C TYR A 68 13.72 6.23 -1.67
N HIS A 69 14.92 6.33 -2.26
CA HIS A 69 15.08 6.32 -3.71
C HIS A 69 14.83 4.97 -4.38
N ALA A 70 14.72 3.89 -3.59
CA ALA A 70 14.44 2.55 -4.07
C ALA A 70 12.98 2.09 -3.77
N VAL A 71 12.15 2.99 -3.24
CA VAL A 71 10.78 2.66 -2.78
C VAL A 71 9.94 1.97 -3.85
N GLU A 72 10.00 2.45 -5.10
CA GLU A 72 9.23 1.90 -6.21
C GLU A 72 9.56 0.43 -6.48
N ILE A 73 10.85 0.07 -6.42
CA ILE A 73 11.31 -1.32 -6.64
C ILE A 73 10.75 -2.25 -5.56
N TYR A 74 10.79 -1.82 -4.30
CA TYR A 74 10.31 -2.64 -3.20
C TYR A 74 8.78 -2.69 -3.12
N ALA A 75 8.12 -1.56 -3.39
CA ALA A 75 6.66 -1.52 -3.47
C ALA A 75 6.14 -2.42 -4.58
N SER A 76 6.75 -2.40 -5.78
CA SER A 76 6.37 -3.27 -6.90
C SER A 76 6.38 -4.75 -6.52
N LYS A 77 7.44 -5.21 -5.83
CA LYS A 77 7.54 -6.61 -5.39
C LYS A 77 6.39 -7.02 -4.46
N LEU A 78 5.94 -6.11 -3.59
CA LEU A 78 4.79 -6.38 -2.72
C LEU A 78 3.47 -6.38 -3.49
N ILE A 79 3.31 -5.44 -4.42
CA ILE A 79 2.13 -5.34 -5.28
C ILE A 79 1.99 -6.59 -6.16
N GLU A 80 3.09 -7.07 -6.76
CA GLU A 80 3.11 -8.32 -7.54
C GLU A 80 2.67 -9.54 -6.74
N LYS A 81 2.92 -9.54 -5.44
CA LYS A 81 2.48 -10.57 -4.49
C LYS A 81 1.05 -10.36 -3.97
N GLY A 82 0.35 -9.33 -4.45
CA GLY A 82 -1.05 -9.05 -4.12
C GLY A 82 -1.25 -8.14 -2.89
N TYR A 83 -0.19 -7.61 -2.30
CA TYR A 83 -0.30 -6.69 -1.17
C TYR A 83 -0.64 -5.27 -1.63
N LYS A 84 -1.24 -4.49 -0.74
CA LYS A 84 -1.42 -3.04 -0.92
C LYS A 84 -0.32 -2.30 -0.15
N VAL A 85 0.16 -1.21 -0.69
CA VAL A 85 1.21 -0.37 -0.10
C VAL A 85 0.71 1.05 0.04
N ALA A 86 0.85 1.64 1.23
CA ALA A 86 0.58 3.06 1.48
C ALA A 86 1.91 3.80 1.67
N ILE A 87 2.15 4.82 0.86
CA ILE A 87 3.36 5.67 0.93
C ILE A 87 3.04 6.89 1.78
N CYS A 88 3.70 6.99 2.92
CA CYS A 88 3.55 8.09 3.88
C CYS A 88 4.80 8.96 3.87
N GLU A 89 4.65 10.21 3.42
CA GLU A 89 5.73 11.19 3.27
C GLU A 89 5.79 12.21 4.40
N GLN A 90 6.97 12.80 4.58
CA GLN A 90 7.19 13.97 5.42
C GLN A 90 6.70 15.22 4.68
N MET A 91 5.75 15.94 5.29
CA MET A 91 5.13 17.14 4.69
C MET A 91 5.91 18.42 5.02
N THR A 92 6.74 18.37 6.06
CA THR A 92 7.57 19.50 6.50
C THR A 92 9.04 19.13 6.52
N ASP A 93 9.92 20.10 6.23
CA ASP A 93 11.36 19.88 6.35
C ASP A 93 11.72 19.65 7.84
N PRO A 94 12.39 18.53 8.17
CA PRO A 94 12.84 18.26 9.53
C PRO A 94 13.69 19.37 10.16
N LYS A 95 14.39 20.16 9.34
CA LYS A 95 15.23 21.27 9.78
C LYS A 95 14.43 22.52 10.19
N GLU A 96 13.23 22.68 9.65
CA GLU A 96 12.33 23.81 9.92
C GLU A 96 11.30 23.48 11.00
N SER A 97 11.14 22.20 11.31
CA SER A 97 10.16 21.68 12.25
C SER A 97 10.67 21.80 13.69
N LYS A 98 10.02 22.63 14.53
CA LYS A 98 10.32 22.74 15.97
C LYS A 98 9.72 21.61 16.82
N GLY A 99 9.34 20.48 16.21
CA GLY A 99 8.67 19.37 16.90
C GLY A 99 8.61 18.12 16.05
N LEU A 100 7.54 17.35 16.21
CA LEU A 100 7.30 16.17 15.41
C LEU A 100 6.99 16.58 13.96
N VAL A 101 7.75 16.02 13.02
CA VAL A 101 7.52 16.22 11.58
C VAL A 101 6.16 15.68 11.20
N GLU A 102 5.36 16.49 10.51
CA GLU A 102 4.06 16.08 9.99
C GLU A 102 4.22 15.09 8.83
N ARG A 103 3.36 14.08 8.78
CA ARG A 103 3.41 13.03 7.77
C ARG A 103 2.01 12.67 7.31
N GLU A 104 1.86 12.50 6.00
CA GLU A 104 0.61 12.11 5.38
C GLU A 104 0.82 11.00 4.36
N VAL A 105 -0.21 10.18 4.17
CA VAL A 105 -0.22 9.21 3.07
C VAL A 105 -0.55 9.96 1.79
N ILE A 106 0.45 10.03 0.91
CA ILE A 106 0.34 10.71 -0.38
C ILE A 106 -0.11 9.79 -1.51
N ARG A 107 0.02 8.48 -1.32
CA ARG A 107 -0.29 7.49 -2.36
C ARG A 107 -0.61 6.13 -1.75
N VAL A 108 -1.63 5.47 -2.30
CA VAL A 108 -1.92 4.06 -2.06
C VAL A 108 -1.76 3.30 -3.36
N MET A 109 -0.93 2.26 -3.34
CA MET A 109 -0.64 1.39 -4.47
C MET A 109 -1.32 0.05 -4.25
N THR A 110 -2.05 -0.41 -5.26
CA THR A 110 -2.73 -1.71 -5.24
C THR A 110 -2.47 -2.46 -6.55
N PRO A 111 -2.60 -3.79 -6.58
CA PRO A 111 -2.37 -4.57 -7.81
C PRO A 111 -3.15 -4.08 -9.03
N GLY A 112 -4.38 -3.57 -8.82
CA GLY A 112 -5.24 -3.07 -9.91
C GLY A 112 -5.02 -1.61 -10.31
N THR A 113 -4.25 -0.83 -9.53
CA THR A 113 -4.05 0.62 -9.78
C THR A 113 -2.61 0.97 -10.15
N VAL A 114 -1.80 -0.01 -10.47
CA VAL A 114 -0.42 0.19 -10.95
C VAL A 114 -0.48 0.72 -12.37
N ILE A 115 -0.07 1.97 -12.56
CA ILE A 115 -0.04 2.68 -13.86
C ILE A 115 1.38 3.10 -14.27
N GLU A 116 2.37 2.87 -13.42
CA GLU A 116 3.76 3.19 -13.77
C GLU A 116 4.37 2.09 -14.64
N GLU A 117 4.98 2.52 -15.73
CA GLU A 117 5.58 1.63 -16.73
C GLU A 117 6.64 0.69 -16.14
N SER A 118 7.37 1.16 -15.13
CA SER A 118 8.37 0.38 -14.39
C SER A 118 7.77 -0.76 -13.53
N MET A 119 6.49 -0.69 -13.23
CA MET A 119 5.75 -1.67 -12.41
C MET A 119 4.84 -2.57 -13.24
N LEU A 120 4.60 -2.23 -14.50
CA LEU A 120 3.83 -3.04 -15.42
C LEU A 120 4.73 -4.17 -15.96
N SER A 121 4.34 -5.40 -15.74
CA SER A 121 5.01 -6.53 -16.34
C SER A 121 4.53 -6.69 -17.78
N GLU A 122 5.46 -6.61 -18.75
CA GLU A 122 5.17 -6.86 -20.17
C GLU A 122 4.56 -8.24 -20.46
N ARG A 123 4.62 -9.15 -19.47
CA ARG A 123 4.15 -10.53 -19.59
C ARG A 123 2.89 -10.86 -18.80
N LYS A 124 2.34 -9.90 -18.06
CA LYS A 124 1.12 -10.09 -17.27
C LYS A 124 0.14 -8.95 -17.54
N ASN A 125 -1.09 -9.32 -17.81
CA ASN A 125 -2.19 -8.37 -17.89
C ASN A 125 -2.46 -7.78 -16.50
N ASN A 126 -2.81 -6.50 -16.46
CA ASN A 126 -3.16 -5.79 -15.22
C ASN A 126 -4.52 -5.13 -15.40
N TYR A 127 -5.56 -5.77 -14.84
CA TYR A 127 -6.94 -5.38 -15.08
C TYR A 127 -7.49 -4.46 -13.99
N ILE A 128 -8.13 -3.38 -14.42
CA ILE A 128 -9.07 -2.59 -13.62
C ILE A 128 -10.47 -2.97 -14.05
N VAL A 129 -11.31 -3.35 -13.08
CA VAL A 129 -12.69 -3.76 -13.33
C VAL A 129 -13.65 -2.81 -12.63
N SER A 130 -14.70 -2.38 -13.35
CA SER A 130 -15.81 -1.60 -12.82
C SER A 130 -17.12 -2.37 -13.03
N VAL A 131 -17.91 -2.48 -11.97
CA VAL A 131 -19.21 -3.15 -12.00
C VAL A 131 -20.29 -2.15 -11.61
N PHE A 132 -21.33 -2.06 -12.42
CA PHE A 132 -22.51 -1.23 -12.16
C PHE A 132 -23.76 -2.11 -12.15
N LEU A 133 -24.52 -2.06 -11.06
CA LEU A 133 -25.76 -2.81 -10.88
C LEU A 133 -26.93 -1.84 -10.79
N ARG A 134 -27.97 -2.10 -11.57
CA ARG A 134 -29.22 -1.35 -11.51
C ARG A 134 -30.39 -2.30 -11.79
N ASP A 135 -31.23 -2.50 -10.78
CA ASP A 135 -32.37 -3.44 -10.84
C ASP A 135 -31.94 -4.84 -11.31
N SER A 136 -32.30 -5.23 -12.49
CA SER A 136 -31.93 -6.50 -13.15
C SER A 136 -30.86 -6.33 -14.23
N ASP A 137 -30.23 -5.17 -14.30
CA ASP A 137 -29.20 -4.87 -15.28
C ASP A 137 -27.82 -4.80 -14.62
N LEU A 138 -26.82 -5.38 -15.29
CA LEU A 138 -25.43 -5.37 -14.90
C LEU A 138 -24.61 -4.76 -16.01
N GLY A 139 -23.89 -3.69 -15.70
CA GLY A 139 -22.80 -3.15 -16.52
C GLY A 139 -21.46 -3.62 -15.97
N LEU A 140 -20.64 -4.23 -16.81
CA LEU A 140 -19.27 -4.63 -16.50
C LEU A 140 -18.32 -3.95 -17.48
N ALA A 141 -17.35 -3.22 -16.98
CA ALA A 141 -16.27 -2.69 -17.78
C ALA A 141 -14.93 -3.14 -17.20
N TYR A 142 -13.99 -3.53 -18.05
CA TYR A 142 -12.62 -3.77 -17.62
C TYR A 142 -11.62 -3.23 -18.63
N CYS A 143 -10.49 -2.80 -18.10
CA CYS A 143 -9.35 -2.26 -18.84
C CYS A 143 -8.10 -3.03 -18.44
N ASP A 144 -7.36 -3.51 -19.42
CA ASP A 144 -5.98 -3.95 -19.19
C ASP A 144 -5.04 -2.74 -19.26
N VAL A 145 -4.54 -2.31 -18.10
CA VAL A 145 -3.67 -1.13 -17.98
C VAL A 145 -2.35 -1.32 -18.72
N SER A 146 -1.87 -2.56 -18.86
CA SER A 146 -0.60 -2.87 -19.53
C SER A 146 -0.68 -2.74 -21.04
N THR A 147 -1.84 -3.02 -21.63
CA THR A 147 -2.05 -2.99 -23.10
C THR A 147 -2.94 -1.84 -23.58
N GLY A 148 -3.69 -1.21 -22.65
CA GLY A 148 -4.72 -0.21 -22.96
C GLY A 148 -5.99 -0.82 -23.56
N ALA A 149 -6.13 -2.15 -23.60
CA ALA A 149 -7.33 -2.80 -24.07
C ALA A 149 -8.50 -2.53 -23.11
N PHE A 150 -9.64 -2.12 -23.67
CA PHE A 150 -10.83 -1.74 -22.89
C PHE A 150 -12.05 -2.47 -23.42
N TYR A 151 -12.83 -3.07 -22.52
CA TYR A 151 -14.01 -3.86 -22.83
C TYR A 151 -15.19 -3.43 -21.97
N VAL A 152 -16.38 -3.46 -22.56
CA VAL A 152 -17.64 -3.13 -21.87
C VAL A 152 -18.66 -4.20 -22.23
N TYR A 153 -19.37 -4.68 -21.22
CA TYR A 153 -20.44 -5.64 -21.34
C TYR A 153 -21.68 -5.13 -20.62
N GLU A 154 -22.83 -5.43 -21.16
CA GLU A 154 -24.14 -5.17 -20.56
C GLU A 154 -24.95 -6.47 -20.55
N TYR A 155 -25.48 -6.80 -19.39
CA TYR A 155 -26.33 -7.96 -19.17
C TYR A 155 -27.64 -7.49 -18.59
N SER A 156 -28.78 -8.03 -19.11
CA SER A 156 -30.11 -7.73 -18.62
C SER A 156 -30.83 -9.01 -18.28
N GLY A 157 -31.48 -9.05 -17.10
CA GLY A 157 -32.28 -10.18 -16.63
C GLY A 157 -31.75 -10.92 -15.42
N GLU A 158 -32.49 -11.90 -14.92
CA GLU A 158 -32.24 -12.56 -13.62
C GLU A 158 -31.02 -13.52 -13.58
N LYS A 159 -30.30 -13.73 -14.69
CA LYS A 159 -29.22 -14.73 -14.81
C LYS A 159 -27.80 -14.19 -14.87
N TYR A 160 -27.58 -12.89 -14.71
CA TYR A 160 -26.24 -12.31 -14.83
C TYR A 160 -25.23 -12.79 -13.78
N THR A 161 -25.70 -13.25 -12.62
CA THR A 161 -24.82 -13.78 -11.56
C THR A 161 -24.16 -15.11 -11.93
N ALA A 162 -24.80 -15.91 -12.79
CA ALA A 162 -24.22 -17.17 -13.25
C ALA A 162 -23.15 -16.96 -14.35
N GLU A 163 -23.35 -15.95 -15.21
CA GLU A 163 -22.42 -15.64 -16.30
C GLU A 163 -21.16 -14.88 -15.85
N LEU A 164 -21.16 -14.31 -14.64
CA LEU A 164 -19.98 -13.67 -14.03
C LEU A 164 -19.02 -14.67 -13.37
N MET A 165 -19.44 -15.92 -13.16
CA MET A 165 -18.66 -16.94 -12.47
C MET A 165 -18.03 -17.98 -13.41
N ASP A 166 -18.30 -17.93 -14.68
CA ASP A 166 -17.66 -18.70 -15.75
C ASP A 166 -16.54 -17.89 -16.44
#